data_0937c8bb43fc9d458cd5f09ee8faa064
#
_entry.id   0937c8bb43fc9d458cd5f09ee8faa064
#
_cell.length_a   1.000
_cell.length_b   1.000
_cell.length_c   1.000
_cell.angle_alpha   90.00
_cell.angle_beta   90.00
_cell.angle_gamma   90.00
#
_symmetry.space_group_name_H-M   'P 1'
#
loop_
_entity.id
_entity.type
_entity.pdbx_description
1 polymer ?
#
loop_
_entity_poly.entity_id
_entity_poly.type
_entity_poly.pdbx_seq_one_letter_code
_entity_poly.pdbx_strand_id
1 'polypeptide(L)'
;ALSQTAKSYIIQLAKENYYGYRTELTNKYVLKGLEQEQDSIDLLNAVRFENYVKNQERVENEYLTGCCDIITEDKIIDLKTSWSLDTFPSTTYELKDLSDYEWQGRAYMYLYDRDSFELVYAMVSTYPELLSQYDPMDIHEVDHIDPAKRITSITFERNKELEIQMQEKLLAASLFYDEIITQLNNK
;
A
#
# COMPACT_ATOMS: atom_id res chain seq x y z
N ALA A 1 -5.44 23.31 -3.01
CA ALA A 1 -6.46 22.88 -3.96
C ALA A 1 -6.25 21.38 -4.29
N LEU A 2 -7.33 20.66 -4.64
CA LEU A 2 -7.30 19.28 -5.08
C LEU A 2 -6.85 19.19 -6.55
N SER A 3 -6.03 18.20 -6.88
CA SER A 3 -5.68 17.87 -8.26
C SER A 3 -6.88 17.31 -9.02
N GLN A 4 -6.83 17.32 -10.36
CA GLN A 4 -7.89 16.74 -11.17
C GLN A 4 -8.04 15.22 -10.94
N THR A 5 -6.93 14.51 -10.75
CA THR A 5 -6.91 13.07 -10.41
C THR A 5 -7.62 12.81 -9.08
N ALA A 6 -7.30 13.60 -8.04
CA ALA A 6 -7.96 13.49 -6.75
C ALA A 6 -9.47 13.74 -6.85
N LYS A 7 -9.89 14.78 -7.59
CA LYS A 7 -11.32 15.05 -7.83
C LYS A 7 -12.02 13.89 -8.54
N SER A 8 -11.41 13.33 -9.57
CA SER A 8 -11.98 12.19 -10.31
C SER A 8 -12.15 10.96 -9.40
N TYR A 9 -11.19 10.70 -8.53
CA TYR A 9 -11.25 9.61 -7.56
C TYR A 9 -12.36 9.85 -6.52
N ILE A 10 -12.48 11.06 -5.98
CA ILE A 10 -13.54 11.40 -5.01
C ILE A 10 -14.93 11.26 -5.65
N ILE A 11 -15.10 11.69 -6.90
CA ILE A 11 -16.36 11.49 -7.65
C ILE A 11 -16.68 10.01 -7.79
N GLN A 12 -15.68 9.18 -8.10
CA GLN A 12 -15.86 7.72 -8.18
C GLN A 12 -16.33 7.15 -6.83
N LEU A 13 -15.65 7.48 -5.72
CA LEU A 13 -16.04 7.04 -4.38
C LEU A 13 -17.46 7.47 -4.02
N ALA A 14 -17.83 8.71 -4.32
CA ALA A 14 -19.17 9.22 -4.07
C ALA A 14 -20.24 8.44 -4.86
N LYS A 15 -19.96 8.11 -6.12
CA LYS A 15 -20.84 7.29 -6.96
C LYS A 15 -20.95 5.85 -6.45
N GLU A 16 -19.83 5.23 -6.06
CA GLU A 16 -19.81 3.88 -5.50
C GLU A 16 -20.67 3.80 -4.23
N ASN A 17 -20.53 4.78 -3.35
CA ASN A 17 -21.33 4.87 -2.13
C ASN A 17 -22.82 5.14 -2.43
N TYR A 18 -23.10 6.12 -3.29
CA TYR A 18 -24.46 6.55 -3.60
C TYR A 18 -25.28 5.46 -4.32
N TYR A 19 -24.67 4.75 -5.27
CA TYR A 19 -25.33 3.72 -6.07
C TYR A 19 -25.14 2.30 -5.53
N GLY A 20 -24.33 2.10 -4.48
CA GLY A 20 -24.16 0.80 -3.81
C GLY A 20 -23.38 -0.23 -4.62
N TYR A 21 -22.36 0.20 -5.36
CA TYR A 21 -21.46 -0.72 -6.08
C TYR A 21 -20.00 -0.48 -5.67
N ARG A 22 -19.14 -1.42 -6.01
CA ARG A 22 -17.69 -1.27 -5.87
C ARG A 22 -16.98 -1.64 -7.15
N THR A 23 -16.01 -0.82 -7.54
CA THR A 23 -15.08 -1.15 -8.63
C THR A 23 -13.96 -2.01 -8.05
N GLU A 24 -13.88 -3.27 -8.48
CA GLU A 24 -12.79 -4.16 -8.08
C GLU A 24 -11.63 -4.03 -9.06
N LEU A 25 -10.42 -3.80 -8.52
CA LEU A 25 -9.19 -3.86 -9.28
C LEU A 25 -8.64 -5.29 -9.19
N THR A 26 -8.96 -6.12 -10.18
CA THR A 26 -8.46 -7.48 -10.28
C THR A 26 -7.49 -7.60 -11.46
N ASN A 27 -6.20 -7.70 -11.14
CA ASN A 27 -5.17 -8.08 -12.10
C ASN A 27 -4.15 -8.99 -11.41
N LYS A 28 -3.32 -9.69 -12.20
CA LYS A 28 -2.35 -10.66 -11.67
C LYS A 28 -1.37 -10.07 -10.65
N TYR A 29 -1.05 -8.79 -10.75
CA TYR A 29 -0.15 -8.10 -9.82
C TYR A 29 -0.80 -7.89 -8.45
N VAL A 30 -2.05 -7.44 -8.44
CA VAL A 30 -2.85 -7.27 -7.22
C VAL A 30 -3.12 -8.63 -6.58
N LEU A 31 -3.47 -9.64 -7.38
CA LEU A 31 -3.73 -11.00 -6.88
C LEU A 31 -2.48 -11.58 -6.21
N LYS A 32 -1.29 -11.47 -6.82
CA LYS A 32 -0.06 -11.92 -6.16
C LYS A 32 0.15 -11.21 -4.83
N GLY A 33 -0.05 -9.89 -4.77
CA GLY A 33 0.07 -9.11 -3.54
C GLY A 33 -0.85 -9.61 -2.44
N LEU A 34 -2.11 -9.93 -2.78
CA LEU A 34 -3.10 -10.41 -1.81
C LEU A 34 -2.85 -11.86 -1.36
N GLU A 35 -2.56 -12.75 -2.32
CA GLU A 35 -2.42 -14.19 -2.05
C GLU A 35 -1.08 -14.53 -1.39
N GLN A 36 -0.01 -13.77 -1.69
CA GLN A 36 1.34 -14.03 -1.21
C GLN A 36 1.88 -12.99 -0.21
N GLU A 37 1.01 -12.20 0.37
CA GLU A 37 1.39 -11.26 1.43
C GLU A 37 1.99 -11.98 2.64
N GLN A 38 1.42 -13.15 3.05
CA GLN A 38 1.96 -13.94 4.15
C GLN A 38 3.36 -14.50 3.82
N ASP A 39 3.58 -14.97 2.59
CA ASP A 39 4.91 -15.43 2.15
C ASP A 39 5.94 -14.30 2.25
N SER A 40 5.54 -13.08 1.93
CA SER A 40 6.40 -11.89 2.03
C SER A 40 6.71 -11.53 3.49
N ILE A 41 5.74 -11.68 4.39
CA ILE A 41 5.96 -11.51 5.86
C ILE A 41 6.91 -12.59 6.37
N ASP A 42 6.74 -13.84 5.96
CA ASP A 42 7.57 -14.96 6.38
C ASP A 42 9.02 -14.78 5.88
N LEU A 43 9.19 -14.32 4.63
CA LEU A 43 10.50 -13.95 4.10
C LEU A 43 11.17 -12.83 4.92
N LEU A 44 10.42 -11.77 5.25
CA LEU A 44 10.92 -10.67 6.05
C LEU A 44 11.32 -11.13 7.45
N ASN A 45 10.51 -11.99 8.08
CA ASN A 45 10.80 -12.61 9.37
C ASN A 45 12.08 -13.42 9.33
N ALA A 46 12.25 -14.26 8.30
CA ALA A 46 13.44 -15.08 8.12
C ALA A 46 14.72 -14.23 7.96
N VAL A 47 14.63 -13.14 7.20
CA VAL A 47 15.78 -12.24 6.95
C VAL A 47 16.17 -11.43 8.20
N ARG A 48 15.18 -11.02 8.98
CA ARG A 48 15.40 -10.14 10.14
C ARG A 48 15.49 -10.88 11.48
N PHE A 49 15.23 -12.17 11.50
CA PHE A 49 15.12 -12.97 12.73
C PHE A 49 14.05 -12.41 13.69
N GLU A 50 12.93 -12.00 13.10
CA GLU A 50 11.79 -11.41 13.79
C GLU A 50 10.56 -12.33 13.71
N ASN A 51 9.48 -11.95 14.40
CA ASN A 51 8.20 -12.65 14.39
C ASN A 51 7.07 -11.66 14.12
N TYR A 52 7.17 -10.92 13.04
CA TYR A 52 6.10 -10.02 12.61
C TYR A 52 4.85 -10.80 12.27
N VAL A 53 3.71 -10.28 12.71
CA VAL A 53 2.39 -10.84 12.45
C VAL A 53 1.59 -9.85 11.63
N LYS A 54 0.83 -10.35 10.66
CA LYS A 54 -0.07 -9.53 9.86
C LYS A 54 -1.07 -8.81 10.77
N ASN A 55 -1.12 -7.49 10.66
CA ASN A 55 -2.13 -6.68 11.30
C ASN A 55 -3.49 -6.88 10.62
N GLN A 56 -4.53 -7.03 11.43
CA GLN A 56 -5.92 -7.15 10.97
C GLN A 56 -6.80 -6.01 11.50
N GLU A 57 -6.23 -5.14 12.32
CA GLU A 57 -6.95 -4.02 12.91
C GLU A 57 -7.04 -2.86 11.91
N ARG A 58 -8.26 -2.58 11.49
CA ARG A 58 -8.57 -1.37 10.72
C ARG A 58 -8.85 -0.23 11.67
N VAL A 59 -8.12 0.86 11.51
CA VAL A 59 -8.32 2.09 12.28
C VAL A 59 -8.95 3.15 11.39
N GLU A 60 -9.85 3.93 11.96
CA GLU A 60 -10.50 5.03 11.26
C GLU A 60 -10.65 6.26 12.16
N ASN A 61 -10.71 7.42 11.51
CA ASN A 61 -11.09 8.68 12.10
C ASN A 61 -12.06 9.41 11.16
N GLU A 62 -12.32 10.70 11.40
CA GLU A 62 -13.27 11.49 10.60
C GLU A 62 -12.97 11.49 9.09
N TYR A 63 -11.70 11.40 8.68
CA TYR A 63 -11.29 11.58 7.28
C TYR A 63 -10.56 10.38 6.67
N LEU A 64 -10.04 9.50 7.48
CA LEU A 64 -9.18 8.39 7.05
C LEU A 64 -9.65 7.06 7.61
N THR A 65 -9.51 6.03 6.81
CA THR A 65 -9.57 4.64 7.26
C THR A 65 -8.41 3.87 6.65
N GLY A 66 -7.80 2.98 7.40
CA GLY A 66 -6.67 2.19 6.93
C GLY A 66 -6.43 0.93 7.73
N CYS A 67 -5.77 -0.02 7.09
CA CYS A 67 -5.25 -1.23 7.70
C CYS A 67 -3.85 -1.45 7.10
N CYS A 68 -2.80 -1.19 7.88
CA CYS A 68 -1.42 -1.44 7.48
C CYS A 68 -1.08 -2.91 7.66
N ASP A 69 -0.01 -3.39 7.02
CA ASP A 69 0.32 -4.83 7.02
C ASP A 69 0.90 -5.30 8.35
N ILE A 70 1.84 -4.54 8.93
CA ILE A 70 2.50 -4.88 10.20
C ILE A 70 2.60 -3.64 11.08
N ILE A 71 2.32 -3.83 12.35
CA ILE A 71 2.49 -2.82 13.40
C ILE A 71 3.53 -3.30 14.42
N THR A 72 4.48 -2.43 14.76
CA THR A 72 5.39 -2.63 15.87
C THR A 72 5.19 -1.53 16.93
N GLU A 73 5.98 -1.56 18.00
CA GLU A 73 5.90 -0.55 19.05
C GLU A 73 6.21 0.86 18.52
N ASP A 74 7.18 0.97 17.61
CA ASP A 74 7.75 2.24 17.12
C ASP A 74 7.41 2.56 15.67
N LYS A 75 7.07 1.57 14.86
CA LYS A 75 6.89 1.77 13.41
C LYS A 75 5.76 0.94 12.81
N ILE A 76 5.42 1.34 11.60
CA ILE A 76 4.56 0.63 10.67
C ILE A 76 5.41 0.08 9.55
N ILE A 77 5.13 -1.14 9.11
CA ILE A 77 5.74 -1.74 7.93
C ILE A 77 4.62 -2.06 6.93
N ASP A 78 4.80 -1.62 5.69
CA ASP A 78 3.94 -1.95 4.57
C ASP A 78 4.73 -2.76 3.55
N LEU A 79 4.21 -3.93 3.18
CA LEU A 79 4.89 -4.84 2.28
C LEU A 79 4.35 -4.75 0.87
N LYS A 80 5.26 -4.71 -0.09
CA LYS A 80 4.94 -4.79 -1.51
C LYS A 80 5.55 -6.06 -2.08
N THR A 81 4.70 -7.05 -2.35
CA THR A 81 5.10 -8.29 -3.01
C THR A 81 5.38 -8.02 -4.48
N SER A 82 6.64 -8.07 -4.89
CA SER A 82 7.05 -7.82 -6.27
C SER A 82 6.58 -8.93 -7.20
N TRP A 83 6.16 -8.57 -8.41
CA TRP A 83 5.65 -9.52 -9.39
C TRP A 83 6.71 -10.53 -9.84
N SER A 84 7.91 -10.04 -10.16
CA SER A 84 9.01 -10.83 -10.73
C SER A 84 10.36 -10.17 -10.41
N LEU A 85 11.46 -10.81 -10.68
CA LEU A 85 12.81 -10.27 -10.45
C LEU A 85 13.08 -8.98 -11.21
N ASP A 86 12.57 -8.85 -12.42
CA ASP A 86 12.75 -7.65 -13.25
C ASP A 86 11.94 -6.44 -12.76
N THR A 87 10.90 -6.67 -11.95
CA THR A 87 10.11 -5.60 -11.30
C THR A 87 10.49 -5.38 -9.84
N PHE A 88 11.30 -6.26 -9.25
CA PHE A 88 11.77 -6.13 -7.89
C PHE A 88 12.89 -5.07 -7.80
N PRO A 89 12.73 -4.02 -6.98
CA PRO A 89 13.78 -3.03 -6.78
C PRO A 89 14.90 -3.63 -5.91
N SER A 90 15.93 -4.16 -6.54
CA SER A 90 17.04 -4.82 -5.86
C SER A 90 17.98 -3.86 -5.12
N THR A 91 17.88 -2.57 -5.45
CA THR A 91 18.66 -1.49 -4.83
C THR A 91 17.80 -0.26 -4.55
N THR A 92 18.22 0.55 -3.58
CA THR A 92 17.55 1.82 -3.28
C THR A 92 17.58 2.83 -4.43
N TYR A 93 18.50 2.69 -5.39
CA TYR A 93 18.54 3.52 -6.61
C TYR A 93 17.36 3.30 -7.53
N GLU A 94 16.69 2.15 -7.42
CA GLU A 94 15.50 1.81 -8.21
C GLU A 94 14.21 2.32 -7.57
N LEU A 95 14.28 2.73 -6.29
CA LEU A 95 13.14 3.28 -5.56
C LEU A 95 12.89 4.73 -6.01
N LYS A 96 12.06 4.87 -7.04
CA LYS A 96 11.67 6.16 -7.64
C LYS A 96 10.17 6.34 -7.52
N ASP A 97 9.75 7.61 -7.55
CA ASP A 97 8.33 7.99 -7.57
C ASP A 97 7.50 7.37 -6.44
N LEU A 98 8.09 7.32 -5.23
CA LEU A 98 7.46 6.73 -4.04
C LEU A 98 6.40 7.64 -3.39
N SER A 99 6.03 8.77 -4.00
CA SER A 99 5.18 9.77 -3.34
C SER A 99 3.83 9.19 -2.88
N ASP A 100 3.22 8.30 -3.64
CA ASP A 100 1.94 7.68 -3.27
C ASP A 100 2.10 6.77 -2.05
N TYR A 101 3.15 5.97 -2.00
CA TYR A 101 3.47 5.12 -0.85
C TYR A 101 3.91 5.93 0.37
N GLU A 102 4.66 7.02 0.17
CA GLU A 102 5.03 7.93 1.24
C GLU A 102 3.79 8.56 1.88
N TRP A 103 2.83 9.05 1.07
CA TRP A 103 1.58 9.60 1.61
C TRP A 103 0.70 8.54 2.27
N GLN A 104 0.66 7.32 1.75
CA GLN A 104 0.01 6.18 2.41
C GLN A 104 0.65 5.92 3.78
N GLY A 105 1.97 5.86 3.84
CA GLY A 105 2.71 5.66 5.08
C GLY A 105 2.49 6.80 6.10
N ARG A 106 2.43 8.04 5.64
CA ARG A 106 2.12 9.20 6.50
C ARG A 106 0.71 9.13 7.07
N ALA A 107 -0.27 8.67 6.27
CA ALA A 107 -1.62 8.42 6.75
C ALA A 107 -1.65 7.31 7.81
N TYR A 108 -0.90 6.23 7.62
CA TYR A 108 -0.78 5.17 8.62
C TYR A 108 -0.08 5.65 9.89
N MET A 109 1.04 6.38 9.80
CA MET A 109 1.71 6.95 10.97
C MET A 109 0.75 7.83 11.80
N TYR A 110 -0.09 8.61 11.12
CA TYR A 110 -1.11 9.43 11.78
C TYR A 110 -2.22 8.59 12.43
N LEU A 111 -2.76 7.59 11.72
CA LEU A 111 -3.86 6.75 12.21
C LEU A 111 -3.46 5.88 13.41
N TYR A 112 -2.26 5.29 13.36
CA TYR A 112 -1.78 4.34 14.36
C TYR A 112 -0.85 4.98 15.39
N ASP A 113 -0.62 6.30 15.29
CA ASP A 113 0.29 7.08 16.14
C ASP A 113 1.67 6.43 16.26
N ARG A 114 2.36 6.32 15.13
CA ARG A 114 3.73 5.80 15.04
C ARG A 114 4.67 6.83 14.46
N ASP A 115 5.94 6.77 14.86
CA ASP A 115 6.94 7.77 14.51
C ASP A 115 7.65 7.48 13.18
N SER A 116 7.62 6.24 12.72
CA SER A 116 8.21 5.86 11.44
C SER A 116 7.36 4.89 10.63
N PHE A 117 7.57 4.93 9.33
CA PHE A 117 6.96 4.05 8.34
C PHE A 117 8.04 3.44 7.46
N GLU A 118 8.06 2.13 7.34
CA GLU A 118 8.96 1.40 6.48
C GLU A 118 8.19 0.75 5.33
N LEU A 119 8.54 1.12 4.11
CA LEU A 119 8.09 0.46 2.90
C LEU A 119 9.07 -0.66 2.55
N VAL A 120 8.58 -1.90 2.50
CA VAL A 120 9.39 -3.08 2.24
C VAL A 120 8.94 -3.74 0.94
N TYR A 121 9.85 -3.91 0.01
CA TYR A 121 9.65 -4.73 -1.17
C TYR A 121 10.19 -6.13 -0.89
N ALA A 122 9.36 -7.14 -1.13
CA ALA A 122 9.71 -8.55 -0.99
C ALA A 122 9.53 -9.28 -2.31
N MET A 123 10.50 -10.13 -2.64
CA MET A 123 10.43 -11.02 -3.80
C MET A 123 10.29 -12.47 -3.35
N VAL A 124 9.11 -13.04 -3.57
CA VAL A 124 8.79 -14.46 -3.33
C VAL A 124 8.45 -15.12 -4.66
N SER A 125 8.65 -16.44 -4.75
CA SER A 125 8.28 -17.20 -5.95
C SER A 125 6.80 -17.04 -6.24
N THR A 126 6.45 -16.79 -7.50
CA THR A 126 5.05 -16.56 -7.91
C THR A 126 4.33 -17.91 -7.97
N TYR A 127 3.13 -17.99 -7.41
CA TYR A 127 2.30 -19.19 -7.50
C TYR A 127 2.00 -19.53 -8.96
N PRO A 128 2.12 -20.82 -9.35
CA PRO A 128 1.94 -21.25 -10.75
C PRO A 128 0.59 -20.84 -11.36
N GLU A 129 -0.47 -20.81 -10.56
CA GLU A 129 -1.83 -20.42 -10.99
C GLU A 129 -1.97 -18.94 -11.38
N LEU A 130 -1.03 -18.10 -10.95
CA LEU A 130 -0.98 -16.69 -11.33
C LEU A 130 -0.20 -16.47 -12.64
N LEU A 131 0.55 -17.47 -13.09
CA LEU A 131 1.39 -17.39 -14.27
C LEU A 131 0.65 -17.87 -15.52
N SER A 132 0.93 -17.24 -16.63
CA SER A 132 0.56 -17.69 -17.96
C SER A 132 1.71 -18.46 -18.62
N GLN A 133 1.42 -19.19 -19.69
CA GLN A 133 2.45 -19.89 -20.49
C GLN A 133 3.51 -18.95 -21.11
N TYR A 134 3.30 -17.64 -21.07
CA TYR A 134 4.21 -16.62 -21.61
C TYR A 134 5.07 -15.95 -20.54
N ASP A 135 4.78 -16.20 -19.24
CA ASP A 135 5.58 -15.65 -18.16
C ASP A 135 6.84 -16.52 -17.96
N PRO A 136 8.07 -15.96 -18.06
CA PRO A 136 9.29 -16.75 -17.97
C PRO A 136 9.56 -17.19 -16.53
N MET A 137 9.76 -18.50 -16.32
CA MET A 137 9.88 -19.09 -14.99
C MET A 137 11.13 -18.62 -14.23
N ASP A 138 12.21 -18.32 -14.92
CA ASP A 138 13.51 -17.94 -14.34
C ASP A 138 13.49 -16.61 -13.57
N ILE A 139 12.52 -15.74 -13.84
CA ILE A 139 12.31 -14.51 -13.07
C ILE A 139 11.19 -14.63 -12.03
N HIS A 140 10.47 -15.75 -11.99
CA HIS A 140 9.36 -16.01 -11.06
C HIS A 140 9.69 -17.06 -10.01
N GLU A 141 10.61 -17.97 -10.27
CA GLU A 141 11.13 -18.94 -9.31
C GLU A 141 12.40 -18.43 -8.65
N VAL A 142 12.30 -17.94 -7.42
CA VAL A 142 13.37 -17.19 -6.75
C VAL A 142 13.85 -17.84 -5.45
N ASP A 143 13.33 -19.02 -5.09
CA ASP A 143 13.64 -19.67 -3.80
C ASP A 143 15.09 -20.16 -3.71
N HIS A 144 15.77 -20.29 -4.85
CA HIS A 144 17.22 -20.57 -4.92
C HIS A 144 18.09 -19.34 -4.58
N ILE A 145 17.52 -18.13 -4.53
CA ILE A 145 18.21 -16.88 -4.21
C ILE A 145 18.23 -16.69 -2.70
N ASP A 146 19.37 -16.29 -2.17
CA ASP A 146 19.51 -15.94 -0.75
C ASP A 146 18.38 -15.00 -0.29
N PRO A 147 17.63 -15.34 0.79
CA PRO A 147 16.56 -14.54 1.31
C PRO A 147 16.92 -13.06 1.53
N ALA A 148 18.14 -12.78 2.03
CA ALA A 148 18.60 -11.41 2.27
C ALA A 148 18.70 -10.55 0.99
N LYS A 149 18.81 -11.18 -0.19
CA LYS A 149 18.86 -10.51 -1.49
C LYS A 149 17.48 -10.26 -2.11
N ARG A 150 16.43 -10.72 -1.45
CA ARG A 150 15.04 -10.64 -1.90
C ARG A 150 14.20 -9.63 -1.10
N ILE A 151 14.87 -8.78 -0.31
CA ILE A 151 14.25 -7.70 0.47
C ILE A 151 14.97 -6.39 0.16
N THR A 152 14.20 -5.35 -0.11
CA THR A 152 14.68 -3.96 -0.20
C THR A 152 13.71 -3.06 0.53
N SER A 153 14.20 -2.13 1.34
CA SER A 153 13.33 -1.25 2.10
C SER A 153 13.82 0.19 2.15
N ILE A 154 12.88 1.09 2.44
CA ILE A 154 13.13 2.50 2.73
C ILE A 154 12.23 2.94 3.88
N THR A 155 12.78 3.78 4.76
CA THR A 155 12.07 4.29 5.94
C THR A 155 11.79 5.77 5.78
N PHE A 156 10.59 6.18 6.18
CA PHE A 156 10.15 7.57 6.27
C PHE A 156 9.84 7.90 7.72
N GLU A 157 10.39 9.00 8.20
CA GLU A 157 10.13 9.51 9.55
C GLU A 157 8.89 10.41 9.56
N ARG A 158 8.18 10.41 10.68
CA ARG A 158 7.02 11.29 10.89
C ARG A 158 7.45 12.75 10.76
N ASN A 159 6.64 13.53 10.06
CA ASN A 159 6.87 14.96 9.86
C ASN A 159 5.57 15.73 10.08
N LYS A 160 5.55 16.56 11.13
CA LYS A 160 4.36 17.31 11.54
C LYS A 160 3.88 18.31 10.49
N GLU A 161 4.79 18.93 9.73
CA GLU A 161 4.39 19.88 8.70
C GLU A 161 3.69 19.19 7.53
N LEU A 162 4.20 18.02 7.12
CA LEU A 162 3.57 17.21 6.09
C LEU A 162 2.25 16.59 6.59
N GLU A 163 2.16 16.25 7.87
CA GLU A 163 0.92 15.79 8.50
C GLU A 163 -0.17 16.87 8.47
N ILE A 164 0.17 18.12 8.76
CA ILE A 164 -0.75 19.26 8.64
C ILE A 164 -1.19 19.45 7.18
N GLN A 165 -0.27 19.39 6.22
CA GLN A 165 -0.61 19.46 4.79
C GLN A 165 -1.56 18.33 4.36
N MET A 166 -1.34 17.11 4.87
CA MET A 166 -2.23 15.98 4.65
C MET A 166 -3.64 16.27 5.18
N GLN A 167 -3.75 16.75 6.43
CA GLN A 167 -5.04 17.08 7.06
C GLN A 167 -5.80 18.17 6.27
N GLU A 168 -5.11 19.21 5.80
CA GLU A 168 -5.72 20.23 4.95
C GLU A 168 -6.26 19.65 3.63
N LYS A 169 -5.54 18.69 3.02
CA LYS A 169 -6.00 18.01 1.82
C LYS A 169 -7.20 17.10 2.08
N LEU A 170 -7.19 16.40 3.20
CA LEU A 170 -8.30 15.53 3.62
C LEU A 170 -9.57 16.35 3.88
N LEU A 171 -9.46 17.48 4.56
CA LEU A 171 -10.58 18.38 4.75
C LEU A 171 -11.14 18.87 3.41
N ALA A 172 -10.26 19.30 2.48
CA ALA A 172 -10.70 19.73 1.15
C ALA A 172 -11.37 18.60 0.36
N ALA A 173 -10.89 17.36 0.52
CA ALA A 173 -11.46 16.16 -0.11
C ALA A 173 -12.85 15.85 0.46
N SER A 174 -13.02 15.93 1.78
CA SER A 174 -14.30 15.71 2.46
C SER A 174 -15.36 16.75 2.01
N LEU A 175 -15.00 18.02 2.00
CA LEU A 175 -15.92 19.08 1.53
C LEU A 175 -16.34 18.87 0.06
N PHE A 176 -15.40 18.45 -0.78
CA PHE A 176 -15.72 18.17 -2.19
C PHE A 176 -16.59 16.90 -2.34
N TYR A 177 -16.37 15.88 -1.52
CA TYR A 177 -17.22 14.68 -1.46
C TYR A 177 -18.67 15.07 -1.10
N ASP A 178 -18.87 15.88 -0.06
CA ASP A 178 -20.19 16.33 0.38
C ASP A 178 -20.91 17.16 -0.69
N GLU A 179 -20.18 17.98 -1.43
CA GLU A 179 -20.71 18.71 -2.59
C GLU A 179 -21.24 17.74 -3.66
N ILE A 180 -20.49 16.69 -4.00
CA ILE A 180 -20.91 15.67 -4.98
C ILE A 180 -22.16 14.91 -4.50
N ILE A 181 -22.19 14.47 -3.24
CA ILE A 181 -23.37 13.81 -2.66
C ILE A 181 -24.60 14.71 -2.70
N THR A 182 -24.42 15.99 -2.38
CA THR A 182 -25.52 16.98 -2.47
C THR A 182 -26.05 17.12 -3.89
N GLN A 183 -25.17 17.18 -4.89
CA GLN A 183 -25.59 17.22 -6.30
C GLN A 183 -26.30 15.95 -6.75
N LEU A 184 -25.88 14.77 -6.26
CA LEU A 184 -26.53 13.49 -6.58
C LEU A 184 -27.94 13.41 -5.97
N ASN A 185 -28.13 13.90 -4.75
CA ASN A 185 -29.41 13.92 -4.06
C ASN A 185 -30.43 14.91 -4.65
N ASN A 186 -29.96 15.95 -5.36
CA ASN A 186 -30.82 16.98 -5.96
C ASN A 186 -31.21 16.70 -7.43
N LYS A 187 -30.90 15.51 -7.95
CA LYS A 187 -31.35 15.02 -9.26
C LYS A 187 -32.68 14.35 -9.15
#